data_15621b548f7df3f42b14005c61a8b467
#
_entry.id   15621b548f7df3f42b14005c61a8b467
#
_cell.length_a   1.000
_cell.length_b   1.000
_cell.length_c   1.000
_cell.angle_alpha   90.00
_cell.angle_beta   90.00
_cell.angle_gamma   90.00
#
_symmetry.space_group_name_H-M   'P 1'
#
loop_
_entity.id
_entity.type
_entity.pdbx_description
1 polymer ?
#
loop_
_entity_poly.entity_id
_entity_poly.type
_entity_poly.pdbx_seq_one_letter_code
_entity_poly.pdbx_strand_id
1 'polypeptide(L)'
;VIMNCCRYINRTNFEIELLVGDRVVPEYADECERLGIQIIRLPLKHEYTRQYYVKLFKILRDKKYDIFHVHGNSAMVTPDLFLAHLAGIRLNLVHAHNTTCDYPVIHRLLSPFFRLMYKKGLACSIQAGQWMFGKNRFEVLHNGIETGIYRYNQEKRKEFRKKIHMKEEFLIGHAGQFDAQKNQRFLLKVFAQTAEKQENIRLLLAGNGPDFEEIMDEIDKHPYKERIIVLGDSSQMDYVYNAVDLFVLPSLFEGLPLVLVEAQAAGLTCLVSDRVSHEADLSGNIEFLPVDSTDVWENAIKREICKKEDRQKKSENAQKRILENEYDAKNSVLKLQKIYQDLSEEFGNVRREI
;
A
#
# COMPACT_ATOMS: atom_id res chain seq x y z
N VAL A 1 0.49 -6.31 -0.25
CA VAL A 1 -0.23 -6.95 -1.37
C VAL A 1 0.29 -8.37 -1.63
N ILE A 2 1.55 -8.51 -2.05
CA ILE A 2 2.14 -9.84 -2.37
C ILE A 2 2.05 -10.80 -1.17
N MET A 3 2.39 -10.35 0.03
CA MET A 3 2.27 -11.17 1.25
C MET A 3 0.83 -11.62 1.55
N ASN A 4 -0.18 -10.80 1.24
CA ASN A 4 -1.57 -11.22 1.36
C ASN A 4 -1.88 -12.40 0.41
N CYS A 5 -1.37 -12.35 -0.82
CA CYS A 5 -1.47 -13.47 -1.74
C CYS A 5 -0.80 -14.72 -1.14
N CYS A 6 0.40 -14.58 -0.59
CA CYS A 6 1.13 -15.67 0.07
C CYS A 6 0.36 -16.28 1.25
N ARG A 7 -0.35 -15.48 2.03
CA ARG A 7 -1.11 -15.92 3.23
C ARG A 7 -2.42 -16.64 2.88
N TYR A 8 -3.16 -16.14 1.88
CA TYR A 8 -4.55 -16.51 1.65
C TYR A 8 -4.80 -17.38 0.42
N ILE A 9 -3.82 -17.54 -0.47
CA ILE A 9 -3.97 -18.40 -1.64
C ILE A 9 -4.13 -19.87 -1.23
N ASN A 10 -5.02 -20.58 -1.91
CA ASN A 10 -5.22 -22.01 -1.65
C ASN A 10 -4.04 -22.85 -2.14
N ARG A 11 -3.19 -23.27 -1.22
CA ARG A 11 -1.95 -24.01 -1.48
C ARG A 11 -2.17 -25.46 -1.93
N THR A 12 -3.38 -25.98 -1.90
CA THR A 12 -3.68 -27.29 -2.51
C THR A 12 -3.81 -27.20 -4.02
N ASN A 13 -4.16 -26.02 -4.55
CA ASN A 13 -4.38 -25.79 -5.97
C ASN A 13 -3.28 -24.95 -6.62
N PHE A 14 -2.50 -24.22 -5.83
CA PHE A 14 -1.49 -23.28 -6.31
C PHE A 14 -0.16 -23.48 -5.59
N GLU A 15 0.90 -23.61 -6.36
CA GLU A 15 2.27 -23.48 -5.90
C GLU A 15 2.79 -22.09 -6.28
N ILE A 16 3.40 -21.38 -5.32
CA ILE A 16 3.90 -20.02 -5.53
C ILE A 16 5.39 -19.96 -5.27
N GLU A 17 6.10 -19.31 -6.17
CA GLU A 17 7.48 -18.88 -5.98
C GLU A 17 7.58 -17.37 -6.21
N LEU A 18 8.36 -16.69 -5.38
CA LEU A 18 8.60 -15.26 -5.50
C LEU A 18 9.95 -15.00 -6.16
N LEU A 19 9.93 -14.33 -7.32
CA LEU A 19 11.15 -13.83 -7.97
C LEU A 19 11.38 -12.38 -7.51
N VAL A 20 12.45 -12.12 -6.77
CA VAL A 20 12.72 -10.83 -6.16
C VAL A 20 14.08 -10.30 -6.61
N GLY A 21 14.09 -9.13 -7.22
CA GLY A 21 15.28 -8.43 -7.70
C GLY A 21 15.79 -7.34 -6.73
N ASP A 22 15.36 -7.37 -5.48
CA ASP A 22 15.73 -6.39 -4.46
C ASP A 22 15.91 -7.07 -3.09
N ARG A 23 16.24 -6.28 -2.08
CA ARG A 23 16.32 -6.78 -0.71
C ARG A 23 14.93 -7.15 -0.20
N VAL A 24 14.83 -8.30 0.41
CA VAL A 24 13.62 -8.73 1.11
C VAL A 24 13.79 -8.37 2.58
N VAL A 25 12.82 -7.70 3.14
CA VAL A 25 12.76 -7.40 4.58
C VAL A 25 12.77 -8.73 5.35
N PRO A 26 13.62 -8.89 6.39
CA PRO A 26 13.80 -10.15 7.09
C PRO A 26 12.48 -10.78 7.55
N GLU A 27 11.57 -10.00 8.11
CA GLU A 27 10.27 -10.46 8.61
C GLU A 27 9.41 -11.11 7.51
N TYR A 28 9.46 -10.58 6.28
CA TYR A 28 8.76 -11.18 5.13
C TYR A 28 9.48 -12.43 4.61
N ALA A 29 10.81 -12.50 4.70
CA ALA A 29 11.55 -13.69 4.37
C ALA A 29 11.21 -14.84 5.32
N ASP A 30 11.21 -14.58 6.63
CA ASP A 30 10.86 -15.54 7.67
C ASP A 30 9.40 -16.00 7.55
N GLU A 31 8.50 -15.09 7.16
CA GLU A 31 7.11 -15.44 6.93
C GLU A 31 6.94 -16.34 5.69
N CYS A 32 7.62 -16.04 4.59
CA CYS A 32 7.62 -16.89 3.39
C CYS A 32 8.15 -18.30 3.72
N GLU A 33 9.22 -18.40 4.50
CA GLU A 33 9.76 -19.69 4.94
C GLU A 33 8.73 -20.49 5.76
N ARG A 34 8.07 -19.85 6.74
CA ARG A 34 6.99 -20.46 7.52
C ARG A 34 5.82 -20.91 6.67
N LEU A 35 5.52 -20.17 5.62
CA LEU A 35 4.48 -20.51 4.64
C LEU A 35 4.95 -21.54 3.61
N GLY A 36 6.23 -21.96 3.61
CA GLY A 36 6.81 -22.86 2.62
C GLY A 36 6.84 -22.26 1.21
N ILE A 37 7.01 -20.94 1.09
CA ILE A 37 7.10 -20.22 -0.19
C ILE A 37 8.55 -19.95 -0.49
N GLN A 38 9.01 -20.42 -1.65
CA GLN A 38 10.38 -20.21 -2.10
C GLN A 38 10.57 -18.78 -2.60
N ILE A 39 11.57 -18.09 -2.04
CA ILE A 39 12.05 -16.80 -2.57
C ILE A 39 13.30 -17.06 -3.42
N ILE A 40 13.23 -16.73 -4.70
CA ILE A 40 14.33 -16.82 -5.64
C ILE A 40 14.88 -15.42 -5.89
N ARG A 41 16.12 -15.18 -5.45
CA ARG A 41 16.76 -13.88 -5.59
C ARG A 41 17.33 -13.71 -7.00
N LEU A 42 16.98 -12.62 -7.65
CA LEU A 42 17.57 -12.13 -8.88
C LEU A 42 18.61 -11.04 -8.57
N PRO A 43 19.58 -10.79 -9.45
CA PRO A 43 20.44 -9.60 -9.36
C PRO A 43 19.58 -8.31 -9.43
N LEU A 44 20.06 -7.21 -8.82
CA LEU A 44 19.41 -5.90 -8.95
C LEU A 44 19.35 -5.49 -10.41
N LYS A 45 18.13 -5.25 -10.91
CA LYS A 45 17.87 -5.02 -12.34
C LYS A 45 18.59 -3.78 -12.89
N HIS A 46 18.67 -2.72 -12.08
CA HIS A 46 19.28 -1.44 -12.48
C HIS A 46 20.82 -1.48 -12.44
N GLU A 47 21.44 -2.34 -11.61
CA GLU A 47 22.90 -2.46 -11.52
C GLU A 47 23.43 -3.55 -12.43
N TYR A 48 22.75 -4.69 -12.50
CA TYR A 48 23.22 -5.91 -13.16
C TYR A 48 22.24 -6.39 -14.23
N THR A 49 21.79 -5.48 -15.10
CA THR A 49 20.72 -5.71 -16.09
C THR A 49 20.89 -6.99 -16.89
N ARG A 50 22.11 -7.24 -17.43
CA ARG A 50 22.37 -8.47 -18.23
C ARG A 50 22.26 -9.73 -17.38
N GLN A 51 22.86 -9.74 -16.20
CA GLN A 51 22.82 -10.89 -15.28
C GLN A 51 21.39 -11.18 -14.82
N TYR A 52 20.61 -10.12 -14.56
CA TYR A 52 19.20 -10.20 -14.20
C TYR A 52 18.42 -10.97 -15.28
N TYR A 53 18.48 -10.52 -16.53
CA TYR A 53 17.71 -11.13 -17.62
C TYR A 53 18.17 -12.55 -17.96
N VAL A 54 19.48 -12.84 -17.94
CA VAL A 54 20.00 -14.19 -18.14
C VAL A 54 19.49 -15.14 -17.07
N LYS A 55 19.56 -14.73 -15.79
CA LYS A 55 19.08 -15.55 -14.66
C LYS A 55 17.57 -15.72 -14.71
N LEU A 56 16.81 -14.64 -14.96
CA LEU A 56 15.37 -14.69 -15.11
C LEU A 56 14.94 -15.69 -16.18
N PHE A 57 15.50 -15.58 -17.39
CA PHE A 57 15.17 -16.49 -18.49
C PHE A 57 15.47 -17.95 -18.15
N LYS A 58 16.64 -18.22 -17.56
CA LYS A 58 17.01 -19.57 -17.13
C LYS A 58 15.98 -20.16 -16.16
N ILE A 59 15.59 -19.39 -15.12
CA ILE A 59 14.61 -19.85 -14.14
C ILE A 59 13.26 -20.12 -14.81
N LEU A 60 12.74 -19.18 -15.61
CA LEU A 60 11.45 -19.32 -16.26
C LEU A 60 11.39 -20.54 -17.19
N ARG A 61 12.48 -20.79 -17.94
CA ARG A 61 12.59 -21.96 -18.84
C ARG A 61 12.69 -23.28 -18.09
N ASP A 62 13.51 -23.33 -17.02
CA ASP A 62 13.82 -24.56 -16.31
C ASP A 62 12.65 -24.99 -15.40
N LYS A 63 11.96 -24.04 -14.77
CA LYS A 63 10.81 -24.29 -13.86
C LYS A 63 9.48 -24.53 -14.58
N LYS A 64 9.28 -24.01 -15.79
CA LYS A 64 8.07 -24.19 -16.62
C LYS A 64 6.78 -23.78 -15.92
N TYR A 65 6.75 -22.56 -15.35
CA TYR A 65 5.56 -22.04 -14.70
C TYR A 65 4.36 -21.97 -15.65
N ASP A 66 3.16 -22.20 -15.11
CA ASP A 66 1.91 -22.02 -15.84
C ASP A 66 1.56 -20.53 -16.00
N ILE A 67 1.80 -19.77 -14.94
CA ILE A 67 1.45 -18.33 -14.83
C ILE A 67 2.70 -17.55 -14.44
N PHE A 68 2.94 -16.45 -15.13
CA PHE A 68 3.91 -15.42 -14.72
C PHE A 68 3.18 -14.14 -14.40
N HIS A 69 3.08 -13.80 -13.11
CA HIS A 69 2.40 -12.61 -12.63
C HIS A 69 3.41 -11.54 -12.22
N VAL A 70 3.44 -10.42 -12.96
CA VAL A 70 4.37 -9.31 -12.75
C VAL A 70 3.66 -8.17 -12.06
N HIS A 71 4.21 -7.71 -10.94
CA HIS A 71 3.83 -6.47 -10.29
C HIS A 71 4.70 -5.33 -10.82
N GLY A 72 4.09 -4.28 -11.37
CA GLY A 72 4.86 -3.18 -11.95
C GLY A 72 4.00 -1.98 -12.30
N ASN A 73 4.66 -0.82 -12.42
CA ASN A 73 4.00 0.47 -12.62
C ASN A 73 4.30 1.10 -13.98
N SER A 74 5.00 0.38 -14.85
CA SER A 74 5.32 0.88 -16.20
C SER A 74 5.55 -0.24 -17.22
N ALA A 75 5.46 0.09 -18.51
CA ALA A 75 5.77 -0.80 -19.61
C ALA A 75 7.24 -1.27 -19.64
N MET A 76 8.09 -0.83 -18.71
CA MET A 76 9.47 -1.32 -18.53
C MET A 76 9.53 -2.78 -18.06
N VAL A 77 8.39 -3.40 -17.72
CA VAL A 77 8.26 -4.85 -17.49
C VAL A 77 8.15 -5.66 -18.81
N THR A 78 8.09 -5.00 -19.95
CA THR A 78 7.99 -5.66 -21.28
C THR A 78 9.10 -6.70 -21.54
N PRO A 79 10.38 -6.43 -21.25
CA PRO A 79 11.43 -7.44 -21.42
C PRO A 79 11.24 -8.68 -20.56
N ASP A 80 10.74 -8.52 -19.32
CA ASP A 80 10.45 -9.63 -18.42
C ASP A 80 9.34 -10.54 -18.99
N LEU A 81 8.25 -9.90 -19.47
CA LEU A 81 7.15 -10.61 -20.14
C LEU A 81 7.57 -11.29 -21.44
N PHE A 82 8.45 -10.64 -22.22
CA PHE A 82 9.00 -11.20 -23.44
C PHE A 82 9.83 -12.47 -23.15
N LEU A 83 10.66 -12.44 -22.12
CA LEU A 83 11.42 -13.61 -21.70
C LEU A 83 10.53 -14.75 -21.19
N ALA A 84 9.46 -14.43 -20.48
CA ALA A 84 8.46 -15.41 -20.07
C ALA A 84 7.79 -16.07 -21.29
N HIS A 85 7.43 -15.26 -22.29
CA HIS A 85 6.89 -15.78 -23.55
C HIS A 85 7.88 -16.70 -24.28
N LEU A 86 9.15 -16.31 -24.38
CA LEU A 86 10.22 -17.14 -24.96
C LEU A 86 10.46 -18.43 -24.16
N ALA A 87 10.25 -18.40 -22.85
CA ALA A 87 10.33 -19.59 -21.99
C ALA A 87 9.12 -20.52 -22.13
N GLY A 88 8.11 -20.13 -22.93
CA GLY A 88 6.90 -20.92 -23.19
C GLY A 88 5.76 -20.65 -22.24
N ILE A 89 5.86 -19.66 -21.34
CA ILE A 89 4.80 -19.26 -20.44
C ILE A 89 3.78 -18.41 -21.21
N ARG A 90 2.54 -18.90 -21.31
CA ARG A 90 1.47 -18.23 -22.07
C ARG A 90 0.58 -17.32 -21.25
N LEU A 91 0.46 -17.59 -19.95
CA LEU A 91 -0.36 -16.82 -19.03
C LEU A 91 0.48 -15.77 -18.31
N ASN A 92 0.74 -14.66 -18.99
CA ASN A 92 1.42 -13.51 -18.43
C ASN A 92 0.40 -12.50 -17.92
N LEU A 93 0.43 -12.22 -16.62
CA LEU A 93 -0.40 -11.23 -15.97
C LEU A 93 0.44 -10.04 -15.54
N VAL A 94 -0.14 -8.85 -15.59
CA VAL A 94 0.50 -7.62 -15.09
C VAL A 94 -0.44 -6.94 -14.11
N HIS A 95 0.07 -6.58 -12.93
CA HIS A 95 -0.69 -5.91 -11.89
C HIS A 95 -0.06 -4.53 -11.60
N ALA A 96 -0.83 -3.49 -11.91
CA ALA A 96 -0.45 -2.10 -11.72
C ALA A 96 -0.86 -1.61 -10.32
N HIS A 97 0.07 -0.92 -9.63
CA HIS A 97 -0.16 -0.42 -8.26
C HIS A 97 0.00 1.09 -8.12
N ASN A 98 0.41 1.80 -9.18
CA ASN A 98 0.63 3.24 -9.13
C ASN A 98 0.12 3.92 -10.40
N THR A 99 -0.08 5.23 -10.33
CA THR A 99 -0.58 6.09 -11.40
C THR A 99 0.53 6.84 -12.13
N THR A 100 1.79 6.56 -11.82
CA THR A 100 2.98 7.18 -12.43
C THR A 100 4.19 6.24 -12.39
N CYS A 101 5.28 6.63 -13.06
CA CYS A 101 6.59 5.98 -12.97
C CYS A 101 7.71 7.00 -13.21
N ASP A 102 8.95 6.64 -12.85
CA ASP A 102 10.13 7.52 -12.97
C ASP A 102 10.48 7.86 -14.43
N TYR A 103 10.11 7.01 -15.39
CA TYR A 103 10.48 7.14 -16.80
C TYR A 103 9.24 7.12 -17.72
N PRO A 104 8.37 8.16 -17.69
CA PRO A 104 7.11 8.19 -18.45
C PRO A 104 7.30 8.16 -19.97
N VAL A 105 8.41 8.69 -20.47
CA VAL A 105 8.75 8.66 -21.90
C VAL A 105 9.03 7.22 -22.35
N ILE A 106 9.86 6.49 -21.58
CA ILE A 106 10.19 5.09 -21.88
C ILE A 106 8.92 4.23 -21.78
N HIS A 107 8.08 4.46 -20.75
CA HIS A 107 6.79 3.81 -20.63
C HIS A 107 5.96 3.97 -21.92
N ARG A 108 5.83 5.20 -22.42
CA ARG A 108 5.05 5.48 -23.64
C ARG A 108 5.62 4.78 -24.89
N LEU A 109 6.94 4.78 -25.04
CA LEU A 109 7.62 4.13 -26.17
C LEU A 109 7.45 2.61 -26.15
N LEU A 110 7.49 1.98 -24.97
CA LEU A 110 7.34 0.53 -24.82
C LEU A 110 5.87 0.07 -24.83
N SER A 111 4.92 0.95 -24.58
CA SER A 111 3.49 0.60 -24.44
C SER A 111 2.90 -0.20 -25.61
N PRO A 112 3.24 0.06 -26.88
CA PRO A 112 2.72 -0.76 -28.00
C PRO A 112 3.18 -2.22 -27.91
N PHE A 113 4.45 -2.46 -27.58
CA PHE A 113 5.01 -3.80 -27.42
C PHE A 113 4.50 -4.48 -26.14
N PHE A 114 4.41 -3.71 -25.05
CA PHE A 114 3.84 -4.15 -23.78
C PHE A 114 2.45 -4.79 -23.97
N ARG A 115 1.59 -4.14 -24.75
CA ARG A 115 0.20 -4.59 -24.99
C ARG A 115 0.10 -5.98 -25.66
N LEU A 116 1.15 -6.42 -26.32
CA LEU A 116 1.22 -7.74 -26.99
C LEU A 116 1.74 -8.83 -26.06
N MET A 117 2.33 -8.46 -24.90
CA MET A 117 3.09 -9.38 -24.07
C MET A 117 2.31 -9.93 -22.86
N TYR A 118 1.20 -9.34 -22.49
CA TYR A 118 0.38 -9.83 -21.37
C TYR A 118 -1.00 -10.32 -21.83
N LYS A 119 -1.53 -11.29 -21.13
CA LYS A 119 -2.85 -11.87 -21.38
C LYS A 119 -3.93 -11.17 -20.56
N LYS A 120 -3.63 -10.81 -19.32
CA LYS A 120 -4.56 -10.17 -18.38
C LYS A 120 -3.89 -8.99 -17.68
N GLY A 121 -4.54 -7.82 -17.73
CA GLY A 121 -4.19 -6.64 -16.95
C GLY A 121 -5.00 -6.59 -15.67
N LEU A 122 -4.34 -6.37 -14.54
CA LEU A 122 -4.92 -6.11 -13.23
C LEU A 122 -4.43 -4.75 -12.72
N ALA A 123 -5.25 -4.06 -11.96
CA ALA A 123 -4.87 -2.78 -11.37
C ALA A 123 -5.51 -2.60 -9.99
N CYS A 124 -4.80 -1.98 -9.06
CA CYS A 124 -5.32 -1.71 -7.72
C CYS A 124 -6.42 -0.62 -7.70
N SER A 125 -6.52 0.19 -8.76
CA SER A 125 -7.54 1.23 -8.96
C SER A 125 -7.79 1.48 -10.44
N ILE A 126 -8.89 2.17 -10.76
CA ILE A 126 -9.20 2.58 -12.14
C ILE A 126 -8.09 3.46 -12.70
N GLN A 127 -7.57 4.41 -11.92
CA GLN A 127 -6.52 5.34 -12.35
C GLN A 127 -5.20 4.62 -12.65
N ALA A 128 -4.79 3.66 -11.77
CA ALA A 128 -3.60 2.85 -12.01
C ALA A 128 -3.75 1.99 -13.29
N GLY A 129 -4.94 1.45 -13.52
CA GLY A 129 -5.26 0.71 -14.74
C GLY A 129 -5.23 1.57 -16.00
N GLN A 130 -5.82 2.76 -15.95
CA GLN A 130 -5.78 3.72 -17.06
C GLN A 130 -4.36 4.18 -17.38
N TRP A 131 -3.54 4.41 -16.37
CA TRP A 131 -2.13 4.72 -16.51
C TRP A 131 -1.37 3.60 -17.22
N MET A 132 -1.47 2.37 -16.72
CA MET A 132 -0.66 1.25 -17.20
C MET A 132 -1.14 0.68 -18.54
N PHE A 133 -2.45 0.54 -18.71
CA PHE A 133 -3.07 -0.16 -19.85
C PHE A 133 -3.73 0.78 -20.86
N GLY A 134 -3.94 2.04 -20.50
CA GLY A 134 -4.64 3.03 -21.34
C GLY A 134 -6.10 2.63 -21.57
N LYS A 135 -6.49 2.52 -22.85
CA LYS A 135 -7.85 2.10 -23.27
C LYS A 135 -8.04 0.58 -23.30
N ASN A 136 -6.98 -0.21 -23.04
CA ASN A 136 -7.11 -1.66 -23.05
C ASN A 136 -7.90 -2.14 -21.83
N ARG A 137 -8.52 -3.32 -21.98
CA ARG A 137 -9.27 -3.91 -20.86
C ARG A 137 -8.32 -4.34 -19.74
N PHE A 138 -8.68 -3.97 -18.54
CA PHE A 138 -8.06 -4.46 -17.29
C PHE A 138 -9.18 -4.72 -16.28
N GLU A 139 -8.85 -5.47 -15.25
CA GLU A 139 -9.75 -5.73 -14.13
C GLU A 139 -9.21 -5.05 -12.88
N VAL A 140 -10.09 -4.42 -12.11
CA VAL A 140 -9.71 -3.82 -10.83
C VAL A 140 -9.68 -4.91 -9.78
N LEU A 141 -8.51 -5.05 -9.18
CA LEU A 141 -8.25 -5.91 -8.04
C LEU A 141 -7.64 -5.06 -6.93
N HIS A 142 -8.48 -4.64 -6.00
CA HIS A 142 -8.05 -3.75 -4.94
C HIS A 142 -6.97 -4.37 -4.05
N ASN A 143 -6.03 -3.53 -3.60
CA ASN A 143 -5.06 -3.90 -2.59
C ASN A 143 -5.77 -4.04 -1.25
N GLY A 144 -6.16 -5.25 -0.89
CA GLY A 144 -6.87 -5.50 0.36
C GLY A 144 -5.98 -5.42 1.59
N ILE A 145 -6.58 -5.05 2.72
CA ILE A 145 -5.98 -5.10 4.05
C ILE A 145 -6.58 -6.24 4.87
N GLU A 146 -5.88 -6.68 5.90
CA GLU A 146 -6.46 -7.58 6.90
C GLU A 146 -7.34 -6.78 7.88
N THR A 147 -8.58 -6.52 7.49
CA THR A 147 -9.49 -5.62 8.22
C THR A 147 -9.61 -5.96 9.69
N GLY A 148 -9.62 -7.24 10.04
CA GLY A 148 -9.78 -7.71 11.41
C GLY A 148 -8.67 -7.29 12.36
N ILE A 149 -7.40 -7.19 11.90
CA ILE A 149 -6.29 -6.79 12.77
C ILE A 149 -6.34 -5.32 13.15
N TYR A 150 -6.90 -4.47 12.26
CA TYR A 150 -7.05 -3.03 12.47
C TYR A 150 -8.32 -2.64 13.23
N ARG A 151 -9.20 -3.61 13.53
CA ARG A 151 -10.40 -3.32 14.32
C ARG A 151 -10.04 -2.60 15.62
N TYR A 152 -10.84 -1.59 15.98
CA TYR A 152 -10.64 -0.88 17.24
C TYR A 152 -10.66 -1.83 18.43
N ASN A 153 -9.64 -1.71 19.27
CA ASN A 153 -9.45 -2.50 20.46
C ASN A 153 -8.90 -1.63 21.59
N GLN A 154 -9.67 -1.46 22.64
CA GLN A 154 -9.32 -0.59 23.75
C GLN A 154 -8.08 -1.05 24.51
N GLU A 155 -7.83 -2.38 24.59
CA GLU A 155 -6.65 -2.90 25.27
C GLU A 155 -5.38 -2.62 24.47
N LYS A 156 -5.40 -2.81 23.13
CA LYS A 156 -4.29 -2.39 22.26
C LYS A 156 -4.00 -0.89 22.41
N ARG A 157 -5.05 -0.06 22.47
CA ARG A 157 -4.91 1.38 22.71
C ARG A 157 -4.21 1.68 24.02
N LYS A 158 -4.66 1.10 25.13
CA LYS A 158 -4.06 1.30 26.45
C LYS A 158 -2.60 0.82 26.50
N GLU A 159 -2.33 -0.35 25.96
CA GLU A 159 -1.00 -0.95 25.92
C GLU A 159 -0.02 -0.07 25.18
N PHE A 160 -0.38 0.36 23.96
CA PHE A 160 0.53 1.16 23.14
C PHE A 160 0.73 2.57 23.69
N ARG A 161 -0.32 3.22 24.18
CA ARG A 161 -0.20 4.54 24.83
C ARG A 161 0.70 4.47 26.04
N LYS A 162 0.62 3.40 26.84
CA LYS A 162 1.57 3.15 27.96
C LYS A 162 3.01 2.99 27.46
N LYS A 163 3.21 2.24 26.37
CA LYS A 163 4.54 2.01 25.77
C LYS A 163 5.21 3.31 25.32
N ILE A 164 4.44 4.26 24.80
CA ILE A 164 4.92 5.57 24.33
C ILE A 164 4.77 6.67 25.39
N HIS A 165 4.57 6.31 26.66
CA HIS A 165 4.43 7.21 27.81
C HIS A 165 3.36 8.29 27.67
N MET A 166 2.25 7.94 27.00
CA MET A 166 1.05 8.78 26.85
C MET A 166 0.07 8.59 28.01
N LYS A 167 -0.58 9.69 28.41
CA LYS A 167 -1.71 9.67 29.35
C LYS A 167 -3.01 9.96 28.60
N GLU A 168 -3.61 11.12 28.86
CA GLU A 168 -4.90 11.53 28.29
C GLU A 168 -4.76 12.55 27.14
N GLU A 169 -3.52 12.82 26.69
CA GLU A 169 -3.26 13.77 25.61
C GLU A 169 -3.93 13.27 24.31
N PHE A 170 -4.42 14.22 23.51
CA PHE A 170 -4.94 13.93 22.16
C PHE A 170 -3.79 13.62 21.20
N LEU A 171 -3.80 12.46 20.58
CA LEU A 171 -2.73 11.97 19.72
C LEU A 171 -3.13 12.06 18.25
N ILE A 172 -2.46 12.94 17.52
CA ILE A 172 -2.55 13.05 16.07
C ILE A 172 -1.56 12.05 15.48
N GLY A 173 -2.00 11.18 14.57
CA GLY A 173 -1.17 10.18 13.92
C GLY A 173 -1.00 10.42 12.43
N HIS A 174 0.20 10.18 11.94
CA HIS A 174 0.54 10.11 10.52
C HIS A 174 1.34 8.84 10.26
N ALA A 175 1.07 8.17 9.14
CA ALA A 175 1.84 7.01 8.71
C ALA A 175 2.15 7.10 7.21
N GLY A 176 3.39 6.82 6.85
CA GLY A 176 3.82 6.82 5.46
C GLY A 176 5.32 6.97 5.30
N GLN A 177 5.78 6.76 4.08
CA GLN A 177 7.18 6.96 3.74
C GLN A 177 7.57 8.43 3.97
N PHE A 178 8.76 8.66 4.51
CA PHE A 178 9.29 10.02 4.69
C PHE A 178 9.86 10.48 3.34
N ASP A 179 9.02 11.16 2.58
CA ASP A 179 9.33 11.71 1.26
C ASP A 179 8.49 12.95 0.95
N ALA A 180 8.83 13.63 -0.13
CA ALA A 180 8.11 14.83 -0.56
C ALA A 180 6.61 14.56 -0.83
N GLN A 181 6.23 13.35 -1.24
CA GLN A 181 4.83 12.98 -1.54
C GLN A 181 3.95 13.04 -0.30
N LYS A 182 4.43 12.54 0.84
CA LYS A 182 3.68 12.47 2.11
C LYS A 182 3.61 13.78 2.86
N ASN A 183 4.49 14.75 2.51
CA ASN A 183 4.42 16.16 2.95
C ASN A 183 4.47 16.35 4.48
N GLN A 184 5.34 15.61 5.16
CA GLN A 184 5.51 15.71 6.62
C GLN A 184 5.88 17.13 7.06
N ARG A 185 6.64 17.87 6.23
CA ARG A 185 7.00 19.28 6.51
C ARG A 185 5.78 20.19 6.67
N PHE A 186 4.76 19.98 5.86
CA PHE A 186 3.49 20.70 6.03
C PHE A 186 2.81 20.32 7.35
N LEU A 187 2.80 19.02 7.69
CA LEU A 187 2.21 18.53 8.95
C LEU A 187 2.91 19.10 10.17
N LEU A 188 4.24 19.21 10.16
CA LEU A 188 5.00 19.87 11.25
C LEU A 188 4.58 21.32 11.44
N LYS A 189 4.35 22.09 10.37
CA LYS A 189 3.86 23.46 10.43
C LYS A 189 2.45 23.53 11.03
N VAL A 190 1.53 22.66 10.59
CA VAL A 190 0.17 22.54 11.14
C VAL A 190 0.22 22.20 12.62
N PHE A 191 1.10 21.25 13.00
CA PHE A 191 1.27 20.85 14.39
C PHE A 191 1.81 22.00 15.25
N ALA A 192 2.81 22.77 14.78
CA ALA A 192 3.35 23.92 15.51
C ALA A 192 2.23 24.93 15.83
N GLN A 193 1.43 25.30 14.83
CA GLN A 193 0.32 26.24 14.95
C GLN A 193 -0.79 25.75 15.88
N THR A 194 -1.07 24.43 15.84
CA THR A 194 -2.07 23.83 16.72
C THR A 194 -1.55 23.72 18.16
N ALA A 195 -0.28 23.32 18.35
CA ALA A 195 0.33 23.11 19.66
C ALA A 195 0.55 24.41 20.43
N GLU A 196 0.66 25.54 19.74
CA GLU A 196 0.69 26.87 20.35
C GLU A 196 -0.60 27.19 21.13
N LYS A 197 -1.74 26.71 20.65
CA LYS A 197 -3.06 27.00 21.18
C LYS A 197 -3.68 25.83 21.96
N GLN A 198 -3.09 24.64 21.87
CA GLN A 198 -3.58 23.43 22.50
C GLN A 198 -2.41 22.74 23.25
N GLU A 199 -2.45 22.76 24.57
CA GLU A 199 -1.35 22.21 25.37
C GLU A 199 -1.36 20.68 25.41
N ASN A 200 -2.54 20.08 25.36
CA ASN A 200 -2.73 18.64 25.59
C ASN A 200 -2.82 17.83 24.30
N ILE A 201 -1.91 18.11 23.35
CA ILE A 201 -1.80 17.37 22.08
C ILE A 201 -0.40 16.86 21.84
N ARG A 202 -0.30 15.75 21.12
CA ARG A 202 0.96 15.17 20.62
C ARG A 202 0.80 14.75 19.17
N LEU A 203 1.92 14.68 18.46
CA LEU A 203 2.03 14.18 17.09
C LEU A 203 2.83 12.89 17.08
N LEU A 204 2.34 11.85 16.40
CA LEU A 204 3.03 10.62 16.14
C LEU A 204 3.25 10.45 14.64
N LEU A 205 4.51 10.27 14.24
CA LEU A 205 4.93 9.98 12.88
C LEU A 205 5.47 8.55 12.80
N ALA A 206 4.86 7.72 11.96
CA ALA A 206 5.30 6.34 11.72
C ALA A 206 5.76 6.17 10.27
N GLY A 207 6.94 5.62 10.08
CA GLY A 207 7.54 5.36 8.78
C GLY A 207 9.01 5.73 8.70
N ASN A 208 9.60 5.48 7.54
CA ASN A 208 10.98 5.79 7.19
C ASN A 208 11.02 6.22 5.71
N GLY A 209 12.14 6.72 5.22
CA GLY A 209 12.23 7.09 3.82
C GLY A 209 13.44 7.96 3.49
N PRO A 210 13.58 8.39 2.23
CA PRO A 210 14.73 9.16 1.79
C PRO A 210 14.90 10.50 2.52
N ASP A 211 13.79 11.14 2.95
CA ASP A 211 13.82 12.43 3.65
C ASP A 211 13.88 12.27 5.18
N PHE A 212 14.06 11.04 5.71
CA PHE A 212 13.98 10.77 7.16
C PHE A 212 14.93 11.63 7.98
N GLU A 213 16.22 11.67 7.63
CA GLU A 213 17.24 12.45 8.35
C GLU A 213 16.92 13.96 8.31
N GLU A 214 16.49 14.48 7.17
CA GLU A 214 16.12 15.89 7.03
C GLU A 214 14.90 16.25 7.90
N ILE A 215 13.90 15.38 7.93
CA ILE A 215 12.71 15.57 8.77
C ILE A 215 13.08 15.49 10.26
N MET A 216 13.99 14.58 10.66
CA MET A 216 14.50 14.52 12.03
C MET A 216 15.22 15.81 12.42
N ASP A 217 16.04 16.37 11.55
CA ASP A 217 16.70 17.67 11.77
C ASP A 217 15.69 18.83 11.94
N GLU A 218 14.57 18.80 11.20
CA GLU A 218 13.48 19.77 11.34
C GLU A 218 12.74 19.58 12.68
N ILE A 219 12.51 18.34 13.10
CA ILE A 219 11.88 18.02 14.39
C ILE A 219 12.77 18.50 15.55
N ASP A 220 14.09 18.30 15.46
CA ASP A 220 15.01 18.75 16.52
C ASP A 220 15.01 20.27 16.72
N LYS A 221 14.71 21.03 15.69
CA LYS A 221 14.55 22.50 15.72
C LYS A 221 13.12 22.95 16.00
N HIS A 222 12.17 21.99 16.06
CA HIS A 222 10.76 22.33 16.21
C HIS A 222 10.44 22.84 17.63
N PRO A 223 9.64 23.93 17.81
CA PRO A 223 9.38 24.53 19.11
C PRO A 223 8.67 23.57 20.10
N TYR A 224 8.00 22.56 19.59
CA TYR A 224 7.27 21.57 20.39
C TYR A 224 7.80 20.16 20.17
N LYS A 225 9.11 19.99 19.93
CA LYS A 225 9.73 18.68 19.64
C LYS A 225 9.44 17.60 20.70
N GLU A 226 9.36 17.98 21.97
CA GLU A 226 9.06 17.07 23.08
C GLU A 226 7.62 16.46 23.01
N ARG A 227 6.78 17.01 22.13
CA ARG A 227 5.43 16.51 21.88
C ARG A 227 5.33 15.72 20.58
N ILE A 228 6.44 15.52 19.85
CA ILE A 228 6.52 14.76 18.62
C ILE A 228 7.17 13.40 18.91
N ILE A 229 6.50 12.34 18.51
CA ILE A 229 6.95 10.96 18.65
C ILE A 229 7.21 10.41 17.25
N VAL A 230 8.45 9.93 17.01
CA VAL A 230 8.81 9.27 15.75
C VAL A 230 9.07 7.80 16.01
N LEU A 231 8.39 6.92 15.29
CA LEU A 231 8.48 5.47 15.49
C LEU A 231 9.39 4.77 14.47
N GLY A 232 9.75 5.45 13.38
CA GLY A 232 10.38 4.76 12.25
C GLY A 232 9.45 3.69 11.64
N ASP A 233 10.03 2.68 11.02
CA ASP A 233 9.26 1.54 10.51
C ASP A 233 8.70 0.71 11.67
N SER A 234 7.40 0.43 11.62
CA SER A 234 6.71 -0.32 12.67
C SER A 234 5.92 -1.48 12.09
N SER A 235 6.15 -2.67 12.62
CA SER A 235 5.32 -3.85 12.35
C SER A 235 4.01 -3.87 13.17
N GLN A 236 3.86 -2.94 14.13
CA GLN A 236 2.71 -2.85 15.04
C GLN A 236 1.75 -1.71 14.64
N MET A 237 1.51 -1.51 13.35
CA MET A 237 0.64 -0.44 12.87
C MET A 237 -0.80 -0.54 13.39
N ASP A 238 -1.28 -1.75 13.64
CA ASP A 238 -2.58 -1.99 14.26
C ASP A 238 -2.66 -1.39 15.69
N TYR A 239 -1.59 -1.47 16.48
CA TYR A 239 -1.49 -0.78 17.78
C TYR A 239 -1.40 0.73 17.61
N VAL A 240 -0.64 1.21 16.62
CA VAL A 240 -0.50 2.64 16.33
C VAL A 240 -1.86 3.25 16.00
N TYR A 241 -2.60 2.68 15.05
CA TYR A 241 -3.96 3.16 14.71
C TYR A 241 -4.93 3.09 15.89
N ASN A 242 -4.77 2.12 16.79
CA ASN A 242 -5.59 2.05 17.99
C ASN A 242 -5.23 3.16 19.01
N ALA A 243 -3.97 3.55 19.08
CA ALA A 243 -3.49 4.55 20.05
C ALA A 243 -3.85 5.98 19.67
N VAL A 244 -3.82 6.34 18.38
CA VAL A 244 -4.11 7.69 17.90
C VAL A 244 -5.59 8.05 17.99
N ASP A 245 -5.90 9.34 18.05
CA ASP A 245 -7.25 9.88 18.14
C ASP A 245 -7.74 10.41 16.80
N LEU A 246 -6.83 10.95 16.00
CA LEU A 246 -7.08 11.51 14.68
C LEU A 246 -5.97 11.08 13.71
N PHE A 247 -6.33 10.65 12.52
CA PHE A 247 -5.34 10.33 11.49
C PHE A 247 -5.24 11.48 10.48
N VAL A 248 -4.01 11.85 10.09
CA VAL A 248 -3.75 12.99 9.22
C VAL A 248 -2.86 12.57 8.05
N LEU A 249 -3.31 12.86 6.81
CA LEU A 249 -2.59 12.50 5.58
C LEU A 249 -2.56 13.70 4.61
N PRO A 250 -1.58 14.62 4.72
CA PRO A 250 -1.47 15.81 3.87
C PRO A 250 -0.73 15.54 2.56
N SER A 251 -0.83 14.35 2.01
CA SER A 251 -0.08 13.92 0.82
C SER A 251 -0.35 14.83 -0.39
N LEU A 252 0.68 15.10 -1.17
CA LEU A 252 0.58 15.94 -2.38
C LEU A 252 -0.11 15.22 -3.54
N PHE A 253 -0.05 13.91 -3.55
CA PHE A 253 -0.77 13.05 -4.50
C PHE A 253 -0.83 11.62 -3.96
N GLU A 254 -1.95 10.95 -4.13
CA GLU A 254 -2.14 9.53 -3.81
C GLU A 254 -3.21 8.95 -4.74
N GLY A 255 -3.06 7.69 -5.10
CA GLY A 255 -4.16 6.92 -5.68
C GLY A 255 -5.09 6.44 -4.57
N LEU A 256 -4.82 5.27 -4.02
CA LEU A 256 -5.50 4.76 -2.82
C LEU A 256 -4.47 4.35 -1.77
N PRO A 257 -4.18 5.21 -0.78
CA PRO A 257 -3.21 4.90 0.27
C PRO A 257 -3.77 3.86 1.24
N LEU A 258 -3.12 2.70 1.36
CA LEU A 258 -3.56 1.62 2.27
C LEU A 258 -3.61 2.07 3.73
N VAL A 259 -2.67 2.93 4.15
CA VAL A 259 -2.65 3.53 5.50
C VAL A 259 -3.96 4.23 5.86
N LEU A 260 -4.67 4.75 4.85
CA LEU A 260 -5.95 5.40 5.04
C LEU A 260 -7.10 4.38 5.19
N VAL A 261 -7.03 3.26 4.47
CA VAL A 261 -7.98 2.14 4.65
C VAL A 261 -7.82 1.52 6.03
N GLU A 262 -6.57 1.33 6.49
CA GLU A 262 -6.22 0.82 7.82
C GLU A 262 -6.71 1.75 8.94
N ALA A 263 -6.48 3.06 8.80
CA ALA A 263 -6.94 4.05 9.76
C ALA A 263 -8.47 4.07 9.87
N GLN A 264 -9.19 4.00 8.74
CA GLN A 264 -10.64 3.91 8.72
C GLN A 264 -11.14 2.62 9.37
N ALA A 265 -10.48 1.46 9.10
CA ALA A 265 -10.82 0.18 9.73
C ALA A 265 -10.71 0.25 11.27
N ALA A 266 -9.77 1.04 11.79
CA ALA A 266 -9.64 1.33 13.21
C ALA A 266 -10.65 2.38 13.74
N GLY A 267 -11.59 2.82 12.93
CA GLY A 267 -12.64 3.78 13.30
C GLY A 267 -12.15 5.22 13.50
N LEU A 268 -11.00 5.57 12.93
CA LEU A 268 -10.47 6.94 13.01
C LEU A 268 -11.24 7.89 12.09
N THR A 269 -11.40 9.13 12.55
CA THR A 269 -11.60 10.25 11.66
C THR A 269 -10.28 10.53 10.96
N CYS A 270 -10.32 10.85 9.67
CA CYS A 270 -9.14 11.12 8.87
C CYS A 270 -9.24 12.51 8.24
N LEU A 271 -8.25 13.37 8.48
CA LEU A 271 -8.07 14.61 7.74
C LEU A 271 -7.09 14.34 6.60
N VAL A 272 -7.51 14.55 5.39
CA VAL A 272 -6.79 14.11 4.19
C VAL A 272 -6.68 15.24 3.19
N SER A 273 -5.57 15.33 2.49
CA SER A 273 -5.41 16.27 1.39
C SER A 273 -6.48 16.06 0.31
N ASP A 274 -7.03 17.14 -0.23
CA ASP A 274 -7.95 17.13 -1.38
C ASP A 274 -7.30 16.64 -2.69
N ARG A 275 -5.98 16.44 -2.69
CA ARG A 275 -5.21 15.83 -3.79
C ARG A 275 -5.19 14.30 -3.75
N VAL A 276 -5.71 13.71 -2.68
CA VAL A 276 -5.94 12.26 -2.59
C VAL A 276 -7.28 11.92 -3.23
N SER A 277 -7.36 10.79 -3.92
CA SER A 277 -8.62 10.35 -4.54
C SER A 277 -9.75 10.22 -3.53
N HIS A 278 -10.91 10.80 -3.83
CA HIS A 278 -12.11 10.69 -3.00
C HIS A 278 -12.64 9.24 -2.90
N GLU A 279 -12.23 8.34 -3.80
CA GLU A 279 -12.51 6.90 -3.71
C GLU A 279 -11.91 6.26 -2.44
N ALA A 280 -10.95 6.95 -1.79
CA ALA A 280 -10.36 6.50 -0.54
C ALA A 280 -11.33 6.62 0.67
N ASP A 281 -12.42 7.39 0.58
CA ASP A 281 -13.42 7.46 1.64
C ASP A 281 -14.38 6.27 1.59
N LEU A 282 -13.96 5.17 2.20
CA LEU A 282 -14.75 3.95 2.30
C LEU A 282 -15.74 3.97 3.47
N SER A 283 -15.46 4.78 4.49
CA SER A 283 -16.22 4.78 5.76
C SER A 283 -17.16 5.97 5.96
N GLY A 284 -16.98 7.05 5.20
CA GLY A 284 -17.63 8.33 5.44
C GLY A 284 -17.01 9.10 6.61
N ASN A 285 -15.78 8.75 7.01
CA ASN A 285 -15.06 9.38 8.13
C ASN A 285 -13.87 10.23 7.66
N ILE A 286 -13.83 10.60 6.38
CA ILE A 286 -12.77 11.44 5.82
C ILE A 286 -13.26 12.85 5.58
N GLU A 287 -12.48 13.82 6.01
CA GLU A 287 -12.63 15.23 5.61
C GLU A 287 -11.44 15.60 4.70
N PHE A 288 -11.76 16.03 3.47
CA PHE A 288 -10.74 16.46 2.50
C PHE A 288 -10.45 17.94 2.64
N LEU A 289 -9.17 18.30 2.75
CA LEU A 289 -8.69 19.64 3.04
C LEU A 289 -7.61 20.09 2.06
N PRO A 290 -7.57 21.38 1.65
CA PRO A 290 -6.51 21.90 0.80
C PRO A 290 -5.16 21.97 1.54
N VAL A 291 -4.07 21.67 0.85
CA VAL A 291 -2.71 21.69 1.43
C VAL A 291 -1.97 23.04 1.24
N ASP A 292 -2.68 24.08 0.85
CA ASP A 292 -2.16 25.43 0.68
C ASP A 292 -2.39 26.33 1.92
N SER A 293 -3.17 25.86 2.91
CA SER A 293 -3.50 26.62 4.12
C SER A 293 -3.41 25.74 5.37
N THR A 294 -2.47 26.06 6.26
CA THR A 294 -2.34 25.43 7.58
C THR A 294 -3.51 25.76 8.51
N ASP A 295 -4.14 26.93 8.36
CA ASP A 295 -5.26 27.39 9.21
C ASP A 295 -6.49 26.48 9.05
N VAL A 296 -6.75 25.98 7.85
CA VAL A 296 -7.86 25.06 7.58
C VAL A 296 -7.67 23.75 8.36
N TRP A 297 -6.46 23.21 8.34
CA TRP A 297 -6.09 21.99 9.08
C TRP A 297 -6.11 22.20 10.58
N GLU A 298 -5.55 23.30 11.07
CA GLU A 298 -5.61 23.67 12.50
C GLU A 298 -7.06 23.71 13.01
N ASN A 299 -7.94 24.39 12.27
CA ASN A 299 -9.34 24.50 12.65
C ASN A 299 -10.06 23.14 12.61
N ALA A 300 -9.75 22.28 11.64
CA ALA A 300 -10.27 20.92 11.57
C ALA A 300 -9.81 20.09 12.77
N ILE A 301 -8.51 20.11 13.12
CA ILE A 301 -7.96 19.42 14.28
C ILE A 301 -8.65 19.91 15.57
N LYS A 302 -8.83 21.21 15.75
CA LYS A 302 -9.52 21.75 16.92
C LYS A 302 -10.95 21.25 17.07
N ARG A 303 -11.69 21.14 15.96
CA ARG A 303 -13.05 20.56 15.98
C ARG A 303 -13.02 19.10 16.44
N GLU A 304 -12.04 18.30 15.94
CA GLU A 304 -11.92 16.88 16.31
C GLU A 304 -11.55 16.70 17.80
N ILE A 305 -10.68 17.55 18.38
CA ILE A 305 -10.33 17.51 19.81
C ILE A 305 -11.58 17.65 20.69
N CYS A 306 -12.56 18.46 20.27
CA CYS A 306 -13.78 18.72 21.04
C CYS A 306 -14.86 17.65 20.85
N LYS A 307 -14.73 16.75 19.87
CA LYS A 307 -15.75 15.74 19.57
C LYS A 307 -15.65 14.55 20.52
N LYS A 308 -16.84 14.08 20.93
CA LYS A 308 -16.96 12.77 21.59
C LYS A 308 -17.64 11.81 20.63
N GLU A 309 -16.92 10.82 20.17
CA GLU A 309 -17.42 9.83 19.22
C GLU A 309 -17.29 8.41 19.77
N ASP A 310 -18.24 7.56 19.41
CA ASP A 310 -18.15 6.11 19.67
C ASP A 310 -17.27 5.47 18.60
N ARG A 311 -15.97 5.39 18.91
CA ARG A 311 -14.97 4.83 18.01
C ARG A 311 -15.20 3.36 17.72
N GLN A 312 -15.70 2.58 18.68
CA GLN A 312 -16.02 1.18 18.49
C GLN A 312 -17.05 1.02 17.37
N LYS A 313 -18.15 1.77 17.46
CA LYS A 313 -19.21 1.77 16.44
C LYS A 313 -18.70 2.25 15.06
N LYS A 314 -17.84 3.28 15.04
CA LYS A 314 -17.20 3.77 13.80
C LYS A 314 -16.34 2.68 13.15
N SER A 315 -15.53 1.95 13.94
CA SER A 315 -14.71 0.85 13.45
C SER A 315 -15.56 -0.29 12.86
N GLU A 316 -16.62 -0.70 13.55
CA GLU A 316 -17.53 -1.73 13.08
C GLU A 316 -18.21 -1.38 11.75
N ASN A 317 -18.69 -0.14 11.63
CA ASN A 317 -19.29 0.35 10.40
C ASN A 317 -18.27 0.44 9.25
N ALA A 318 -17.06 0.94 9.54
CA ALA A 318 -16.01 1.06 8.56
C ALA A 318 -15.57 -0.32 8.03
N GLN A 319 -15.37 -1.29 8.91
CA GLN A 319 -15.02 -2.66 8.51
C GLN A 319 -16.05 -3.27 7.56
N LYS A 320 -17.34 -3.11 7.88
CA LYS A 320 -18.41 -3.58 7.00
C LYS A 320 -18.31 -2.97 5.60
N ARG A 321 -18.14 -1.65 5.51
CA ARG A 321 -18.02 -0.93 4.24
C ARG A 321 -16.75 -1.29 3.47
N ILE A 322 -15.62 -1.49 4.17
CA ILE A 322 -14.35 -1.93 3.56
C ILE A 322 -14.51 -3.31 2.92
N LEU A 323 -15.21 -4.24 3.59
CA LEU A 323 -15.55 -5.55 3.05
C LEU A 323 -16.47 -5.45 1.82
N GLU A 324 -17.52 -4.64 1.89
CA GLU A 324 -18.49 -4.41 0.79
C GLU A 324 -17.82 -3.80 -0.45
N ASN A 325 -16.77 -2.99 -0.26
CA ASN A 325 -15.99 -2.36 -1.34
C ASN A 325 -14.78 -3.21 -1.79
N GLU A 326 -14.70 -4.48 -1.41
CA GLU A 326 -13.66 -5.43 -1.83
C GLU A 326 -12.22 -5.07 -1.41
N TYR A 327 -12.04 -4.29 -0.32
CA TYR A 327 -10.71 -3.96 0.23
C TYR A 327 -10.24 -4.91 1.33
N ASP A 328 -10.87 -6.07 1.46
CA ASP A 328 -10.40 -7.14 2.33
C ASP A 328 -9.37 -8.03 1.61
N ALA A 329 -8.27 -8.33 2.30
CA ALA A 329 -7.14 -9.08 1.74
C ALA A 329 -7.54 -10.49 1.28
N LYS A 330 -8.36 -11.19 2.07
CA LYS A 330 -8.80 -12.55 1.76
C LYS A 330 -9.69 -12.56 0.54
N ASN A 331 -10.64 -11.63 0.45
CA ASN A 331 -11.55 -11.52 -0.70
C ASN A 331 -10.79 -11.15 -1.97
N SER A 332 -9.82 -10.23 -1.89
CA SER A 332 -8.96 -9.87 -3.04
C SER A 332 -8.18 -11.08 -3.54
N VAL A 333 -7.65 -11.92 -2.64
CA VAL A 333 -6.91 -13.13 -3.05
C VAL A 333 -7.85 -14.20 -3.62
N LEU A 334 -9.05 -14.37 -3.08
CA LEU A 334 -10.05 -15.28 -3.66
C LEU A 334 -10.44 -14.87 -5.08
N LYS A 335 -10.61 -13.57 -5.33
CA LYS A 335 -10.85 -13.03 -6.66
C LYS A 335 -9.67 -13.29 -7.60
N LEU A 336 -8.43 -13.09 -7.13
CA LEU A 336 -7.22 -13.41 -7.90
C LEU A 336 -7.12 -14.91 -8.24
N GLN A 337 -7.44 -15.79 -7.29
CA GLN A 337 -7.47 -17.24 -7.52
C GLN A 337 -8.47 -17.61 -8.64
N LYS A 338 -9.66 -17.02 -8.60
CA LYS A 338 -10.66 -17.22 -9.65
C LYS A 338 -10.12 -16.77 -11.02
N ILE A 339 -9.47 -15.61 -11.09
CA ILE A 339 -8.84 -15.13 -12.33
C ILE A 339 -7.81 -16.13 -12.85
N TYR A 340 -6.98 -16.70 -11.98
CA TYR A 340 -6.00 -17.72 -12.38
C TYR A 340 -6.66 -18.99 -12.90
N GLN A 341 -7.73 -19.44 -12.24
CA GLN A 341 -8.47 -20.65 -12.65
C GLN A 341 -9.16 -20.43 -14.01
N ASP A 342 -9.90 -19.34 -14.17
CA ASP A 342 -10.62 -19.01 -15.42
C ASP A 342 -9.64 -18.94 -16.60
N LEU A 343 -8.48 -18.31 -16.43
CA LEU A 343 -7.44 -18.24 -17.45
C LEU A 343 -6.83 -19.62 -17.76
N SER A 344 -6.59 -20.44 -16.75
CA SER A 344 -6.03 -21.78 -16.93
C SER A 344 -6.99 -22.71 -17.67
N GLU A 345 -8.29 -22.62 -17.39
CA GLU A 345 -9.35 -23.37 -18.07
C GLU A 345 -9.50 -22.94 -19.53
N GLU A 346 -9.53 -21.62 -19.79
CA GLU A 346 -9.56 -21.08 -21.17
C GLU A 346 -8.42 -21.64 -22.03
N PHE A 347 -7.21 -21.73 -21.45
CA PHE A 347 -6.03 -22.26 -22.18
C PHE A 347 -5.94 -23.77 -22.20
N GLY A 348 -6.46 -24.46 -21.19
CA GLY A 348 -6.54 -25.93 -21.14
C GLY A 348 -7.47 -26.49 -22.20
N ASN A 349 -8.58 -25.80 -22.47
CA ASN A 349 -9.54 -26.16 -23.54
C ASN A 349 -8.94 -25.97 -24.93
N VAL A 350 -8.17 -24.91 -25.16
CA VAL A 350 -7.44 -24.71 -26.45
C VAL A 350 -6.43 -25.83 -26.74
N ARG A 351 -5.84 -26.45 -25.71
CA ARG A 351 -4.93 -27.62 -25.90
C ARG A 351 -5.63 -28.92 -26.27
N ARG A 352 -6.95 -29.03 -25.99
CA ARG A 352 -7.74 -30.24 -26.34
C ARG A 352 -8.34 -30.17 -27.74
N GLU A 353 -8.30 -28.99 -28.38
CA GLU A 353 -8.82 -28.79 -29.74
C GLU A 353 -7.73 -28.77 -30.82
N ILE A 354 -6.43 -28.93 -30.44
CA ILE A 354 -5.28 -29.07 -31.31
C ILE A 354 -4.69 -30.46 -31.14
#